data_f7de6f3ac097de459ec5fee7b3fcdbdf
#
_entry.id   f7de6f3ac097de459ec5fee7b3fcdbdf
#
_cell.length_a   1.000
_cell.length_b   1.000
_cell.length_c   1.000
_cell.angle_alpha   90.00
_cell.angle_beta   90.00
_cell.angle_gamma   90.00
#
_symmetry.space_group_name_H-M   'P 1'
#
loop_
_entity.id
_entity.type
_entity.pdbx_description
1 polymer ?
#
loop_
_entity_poly.entity_id
_entity_poly.type
_entity_poly.pdbx_seq_one_letter_code
_entity_poly.pdbx_strand_id
1 'polypeptide(L)'
;MDRTRRNAMLGIPLLGPLAGLASVLPGMAAGAVLPNRTLRLEQAKHAVESYGESWLYFEGATAQLSAYTAGRIRLNGHAEPHPPHTHDDEEVMLVAEGSGEISIGDEVTPVEAGSMMYCAGGRIHGIRNAGAAPLTFYFWKWRR
;
A
#
# COMPACT_ATOMS: atom_id res chain seq x y z
N MET A 1 42.41 45.94 -5.26
CA MET A 1 41.45 45.65 -6.34
C MET A 1 40.71 44.39 -6.01
N ASP A 2 39.51 44.63 -5.54
CA ASP A 2 38.53 43.70 -5.01
C ASP A 2 37.82 42.90 -6.13
N ARG A 3 37.62 41.61 -5.95
CA ARG A 3 36.54 40.88 -6.61
C ARG A 3 36.11 39.66 -5.77
N THR A 4 35.21 39.94 -4.86
CA THR A 4 34.31 39.01 -4.18
C THR A 4 33.58 38.15 -5.19
N ARG A 5 33.78 36.82 -5.18
CA ARG A 5 32.88 35.86 -5.82
C ARG A 5 31.93 35.29 -4.78
N ARG A 6 30.68 35.73 -4.83
CA ARG A 6 29.56 35.15 -4.13
C ARG A 6 29.22 33.79 -4.75
N ASN A 7 29.45 32.72 -4.02
CA ASN A 7 28.87 31.40 -4.36
C ASN A 7 27.40 31.42 -4.00
N ALA A 8 26.54 31.43 -5.01
CA ALA A 8 25.11 31.15 -4.86
C ALA A 8 24.94 29.66 -4.58
N MET A 9 24.54 29.31 -3.37
CA MET A 9 23.98 28.01 -3.04
C MET A 9 22.64 27.87 -3.73
N LEU A 10 22.57 27.02 -4.73
CA LEU A 10 21.32 26.54 -5.31
C LEU A 10 20.69 25.59 -4.30
N GLY A 11 19.62 26.06 -3.64
CA GLY A 11 18.79 25.25 -2.79
C GLY A 11 18.10 24.17 -3.59
N ILE A 12 18.29 22.92 -3.18
CA ILE A 12 17.53 21.77 -3.66
C ILE A 12 16.12 21.90 -3.10
N PRO A 13 15.06 21.89 -3.91
CA PRO A 13 13.71 21.87 -3.37
C PRO A 13 13.48 20.51 -2.68
N LEU A 14 13.14 20.56 -1.39
CA LEU A 14 12.56 19.42 -0.68
C LEU A 14 11.28 19.01 -1.42
N LEU A 15 11.31 17.85 -2.06
CA LEU A 15 10.10 17.16 -2.48
C LEU A 15 9.33 16.78 -1.21
N GLY A 16 8.21 17.46 -1.01
CA GLY A 16 7.26 17.14 0.04
C GLY A 16 6.69 15.74 -0.11
N PRO A 17 6.08 15.18 0.96
CA PRO A 17 5.53 13.84 0.94
C PRO A 17 4.48 13.74 -0.18
N LEU A 18 4.60 12.70 -1.00
CA LEU A 18 3.57 12.29 -1.94
C LEU A 18 2.28 12.05 -1.16
N ALA A 19 1.41 13.04 -1.20
CA ALA A 19 0.05 12.93 -0.71
C ALA A 19 -0.61 11.77 -1.46
N GLY A 20 -1.02 10.75 -0.71
CA GLY A 20 -1.73 9.60 -1.25
C GLY A 20 -2.85 10.04 -2.17
N LEU A 21 -2.96 9.39 -3.32
CA LEU A 21 -4.02 9.56 -4.28
C LEU A 21 -5.38 9.23 -3.64
N ALA A 22 -5.99 10.20 -2.97
CA ALA A 22 -7.41 10.21 -2.69
C ALA A 22 -8.14 10.53 -4.00
N SER A 23 -8.18 9.58 -4.93
CA SER A 23 -9.05 9.70 -6.10
C SER A 23 -10.47 9.31 -5.68
N VAL A 24 -11.24 10.31 -5.31
CA VAL A 24 -12.69 10.21 -5.08
C VAL A 24 -13.35 9.73 -6.38
N LEU A 25 -13.91 8.52 -6.35
CA LEU A 25 -14.84 8.06 -7.39
C LEU A 25 -16.01 9.05 -7.43
N PRO A 26 -16.42 9.55 -8.62
CA PRO A 26 -17.57 10.42 -8.70
C PRO A 26 -18.83 9.63 -8.30
N GLY A 27 -19.49 10.04 -7.21
CA GLY A 27 -20.79 9.53 -6.81
C GLY A 27 -20.96 8.99 -5.40
N MET A 28 -19.94 8.95 -4.56
CA MET A 28 -20.16 8.61 -3.15
C MET A 28 -20.26 9.89 -2.30
N ALA A 29 -21.47 10.17 -1.82
CA ALA A 29 -21.70 11.23 -0.84
C ALA A 29 -20.86 10.94 0.43
N ALA A 30 -20.25 11.98 1.02
CA ALA A 30 -19.58 11.88 2.30
C ALA A 30 -20.55 11.29 3.34
N GLY A 31 -20.20 10.12 3.92
CA GLY A 31 -21.03 9.39 4.89
C GLY A 31 -21.75 8.15 4.36
N ALA A 32 -21.70 7.82 3.07
CA ALA A 32 -22.27 6.58 2.56
C ALA A 32 -21.39 5.38 2.96
N VAL A 33 -22.03 4.35 3.55
CA VAL A 33 -21.36 3.07 3.85
C VAL A 33 -21.22 2.22 2.58
N LEU A 34 -20.21 1.35 2.57
CA LEU A 34 -20.01 0.40 1.48
C LEU A 34 -21.24 -0.49 1.30
N PRO A 35 -21.78 -0.62 0.08
CA PRO A 35 -22.91 -1.50 -0.21
C PRO A 35 -22.49 -2.96 -0.23
N ASN A 36 -23.41 -3.87 0.08
CA ASN A 36 -23.23 -5.30 -0.13
C ASN A 36 -23.12 -5.59 -1.63
N ARG A 37 -21.96 -6.07 -2.08
CA ARG A 37 -21.74 -6.44 -3.48
C ARG A 37 -20.58 -7.41 -3.64
N THR A 38 -20.57 -8.12 -4.76
CA THR A 38 -19.45 -8.91 -5.23
C THR A 38 -18.79 -8.19 -6.40
N LEU A 39 -17.47 -8.08 -6.39
CA LEU A 39 -16.69 -7.57 -7.51
C LEU A 39 -15.78 -8.68 -8.05
N ARG A 40 -15.83 -8.90 -9.37
CA ARG A 40 -14.83 -9.70 -10.08
C ARG A 40 -13.58 -8.88 -10.30
N LEU A 41 -12.45 -9.53 -10.64
CA LEU A 41 -11.14 -8.86 -10.82
C LEU A 41 -11.21 -7.68 -11.81
N GLU A 42 -11.88 -7.88 -12.94
CA GLU A 42 -12.01 -6.85 -13.98
C GLU A 42 -12.91 -5.65 -13.58
N GLN A 43 -13.60 -5.75 -12.46
CA GLN A 43 -14.43 -4.67 -11.91
C GLN A 43 -13.75 -3.89 -10.79
N ALA A 44 -12.61 -4.40 -10.30
CA ALA A 44 -11.78 -3.68 -9.34
C ALA A 44 -11.06 -2.51 -10.04
N LYS A 45 -10.79 -1.45 -9.28
CA LYS A 45 -9.99 -0.33 -9.82
C LYS A 45 -8.56 -0.80 -10.00
N HIS A 46 -8.12 -0.92 -11.25
CA HIS A 46 -6.79 -1.39 -11.62
C HIS A 46 -5.83 -0.21 -11.84
N ALA A 47 -4.59 -0.37 -11.39
CA ALA A 47 -3.50 0.55 -11.69
C ALA A 47 -2.21 -0.25 -11.98
N VAL A 48 -1.40 0.30 -12.89
CA VAL A 48 -0.03 -0.16 -13.17
C VAL A 48 0.92 0.79 -12.47
N GLU A 49 1.78 0.23 -11.63
CA GLU A 49 2.70 0.95 -10.78
C GLU A 49 4.16 0.53 -11.08
N SER A 50 5.12 1.28 -10.58
CA SER A 50 6.55 0.94 -10.74
C SER A 50 6.92 -0.42 -10.14
N TYR A 51 6.22 -0.84 -9.09
CA TYR A 51 6.41 -2.12 -8.40
C TYR A 51 5.64 -3.29 -9.01
N GLY A 52 4.70 -3.04 -9.93
CA GLY A 52 3.82 -4.06 -10.52
C GLY A 52 2.41 -3.56 -10.74
N GLU A 53 1.42 -4.29 -10.29
CA GLU A 53 0.01 -3.98 -10.54
C GLU A 53 -0.81 -4.05 -9.24
N SER A 54 -1.81 -3.16 -9.12
CA SER A 54 -2.73 -3.11 -8.00
C SER A 54 -4.18 -3.13 -8.44
N TRP A 55 -5.04 -3.77 -7.65
CA TRP A 55 -6.49 -3.82 -7.82
C TRP A 55 -7.16 -3.48 -6.51
N LEU A 56 -7.86 -2.37 -6.46
CA LEU A 56 -8.63 -1.93 -5.30
C LEU A 56 -10.09 -2.37 -5.49
N TYR A 57 -10.57 -3.25 -4.61
CA TYR A 57 -11.94 -3.76 -4.64
C TYR A 57 -12.88 -2.89 -3.83
N PHE A 58 -12.50 -2.57 -2.61
CA PHE A 58 -13.33 -1.82 -1.68
C PHE A 58 -12.53 -0.75 -0.97
N GLU A 59 -13.11 0.43 -0.83
CA GLU A 59 -12.56 1.54 -0.06
C GLU A 59 -13.71 2.39 0.45
N GLY A 60 -13.80 2.61 1.77
CA GLY A 60 -14.82 3.45 2.40
C GLY A 60 -15.18 3.02 3.81
N ALA A 61 -16.16 3.70 4.41
CA ALA A 61 -16.72 3.32 5.70
C ALA A 61 -17.65 2.10 5.56
N THR A 62 -17.84 1.37 6.66
CA THR A 62 -18.88 0.33 6.79
C THR A 62 -19.82 0.69 7.94
N ALA A 63 -20.84 -0.14 8.21
CA ALA A 63 -21.72 0.05 9.37
C ALA A 63 -20.97 -0.05 10.72
N GLN A 64 -19.77 -0.64 10.75
CA GLN A 64 -19.02 -0.92 11.98
C GLN A 64 -17.63 -0.28 12.00
N LEU A 65 -17.12 0.14 10.85
CA LEU A 65 -15.76 0.65 10.67
C LEU A 65 -15.78 2.04 10.03
N SER A 66 -14.99 2.95 10.57
CA SER A 66 -14.82 4.29 10.00
C SER A 66 -14.03 4.26 8.70
N ALA A 67 -13.16 3.25 8.53
CA ALA A 67 -12.40 3.02 7.31
C ALA A 67 -12.25 1.50 7.05
N TYR A 68 -12.36 1.10 5.80
CA TYR A 68 -12.11 -0.25 5.32
C TYR A 68 -11.55 -0.17 3.90
N THR A 69 -10.49 -0.92 3.65
CA THR A 69 -9.88 -1.05 2.34
C THR A 69 -9.57 -2.51 2.07
N ALA A 70 -9.86 -3.01 0.88
CA ALA A 70 -9.49 -4.34 0.45
C ALA A 70 -8.96 -4.32 -0.98
N GLY A 71 -7.83 -4.95 -1.20
CA GLY A 71 -7.16 -4.94 -2.49
C GLY A 71 -6.31 -6.19 -2.75
N ARG A 72 -5.77 -6.23 -3.96
CA ARG A 72 -4.79 -7.20 -4.44
C ARG A 72 -3.62 -6.46 -5.05
N ILE A 73 -2.41 -6.93 -4.78
CA ILE A 73 -1.19 -6.43 -5.41
C ILE A 73 -0.43 -7.61 -6.01
N ARG A 74 0.11 -7.41 -7.21
CA ARG A 74 1.05 -8.30 -7.87
C ARG A 74 2.37 -7.55 -8.03
N LEU A 75 3.36 -7.96 -7.25
CA LEU A 75 4.72 -7.40 -7.29
C LEU A 75 5.53 -8.04 -8.40
N ASN A 76 6.27 -7.24 -9.13
CA ASN A 76 7.35 -7.70 -9.99
C ASN A 76 8.47 -8.34 -9.17
N GLY A 77 9.38 -9.07 -9.82
CA GLY A 77 10.58 -9.58 -9.15
C GLY A 77 11.39 -8.44 -8.51
N HIS A 78 11.89 -8.68 -7.29
CA HIS A 78 12.71 -7.74 -6.51
C HIS A 78 12.04 -6.40 -6.19
N ALA A 79 10.70 -6.35 -6.16
CA ALA A 79 9.94 -5.14 -5.92
C ALA A 79 9.27 -5.13 -4.53
N GLU A 80 8.98 -3.93 -4.06
CA GLU A 80 8.13 -3.63 -2.90
C GLU A 80 7.19 -2.48 -3.25
N PRO A 81 5.94 -2.44 -2.71
CA PRO A 81 5.01 -1.37 -3.04
C PRO A 81 5.50 -0.01 -2.49
N HIS A 82 6.15 -0.05 -1.36
CA HIS A 82 6.77 1.07 -0.63
C HIS A 82 7.69 0.48 0.46
N PRO A 83 8.65 1.24 0.99
CA PRO A 83 9.41 0.84 2.17
C PRO A 83 8.51 0.53 3.37
N PRO A 84 8.96 -0.28 4.34
CA PRO A 84 8.21 -0.52 5.58
C PRO A 84 7.72 0.79 6.19
N HIS A 85 6.45 0.84 6.56
CA HIS A 85 5.75 2.04 7.02
C HIS A 85 4.78 1.73 8.17
N THR A 86 4.16 2.76 8.71
CA THR A 86 3.14 2.65 9.74
C THR A 86 1.90 3.45 9.38
N HIS A 87 0.74 2.99 9.81
CA HIS A 87 -0.55 3.67 9.75
C HIS A 87 -1.44 3.23 10.92
N ASP A 88 -2.52 3.96 11.17
CA ASP A 88 -3.42 3.69 12.29
C ASP A 88 -4.35 2.49 12.07
N ASP A 89 -4.49 2.04 10.82
CA ASP A 89 -5.34 0.90 10.49
C ASP A 89 -4.69 -0.42 10.95
N GLU A 90 -5.50 -1.35 11.41
CA GLU A 90 -5.12 -2.77 11.47
C GLU A 90 -5.04 -3.32 10.04
N GLU A 91 -4.13 -4.25 9.80
CA GLU A 91 -3.95 -4.84 8.47
C GLU A 91 -3.75 -6.35 8.51
N VAL A 92 -4.37 -7.02 7.54
CA VAL A 92 -4.11 -8.42 7.20
C VAL A 92 -3.60 -8.49 5.77
N MET A 93 -2.57 -9.29 5.54
CA MET A 93 -2.10 -9.68 4.20
C MET A 93 -2.15 -11.19 4.04
N LEU A 94 -2.57 -11.68 2.88
CA LEU A 94 -2.54 -13.09 2.47
C LEU A 94 -1.71 -13.22 1.21
N VAL A 95 -0.61 -13.94 1.26
CA VAL A 95 0.17 -14.30 0.07
C VAL A 95 -0.60 -15.38 -0.70
N ALA A 96 -1.02 -15.07 -1.91
CA ALA A 96 -1.80 -15.98 -2.77
C ALA A 96 -0.92 -16.76 -3.76
N GLU A 97 0.17 -16.13 -4.24
CA GLU A 97 1.07 -16.74 -5.22
C GLU A 97 2.50 -16.21 -5.00
N GLY A 98 3.48 -17.07 -5.26
CA GLY A 98 4.89 -16.72 -5.15
C GLY A 98 5.40 -16.78 -3.71
N SER A 99 6.55 -16.14 -3.49
CA SER A 99 7.22 -16.08 -2.19
C SER A 99 7.93 -14.74 -2.02
N GLY A 100 8.18 -14.36 -0.78
CA GLY A 100 8.83 -13.09 -0.44
C GLY A 100 9.16 -12.99 1.03
N GLU A 101 9.16 -11.79 1.54
CA GLU A 101 9.42 -11.49 2.95
C GLU A 101 8.41 -10.47 3.47
N ILE A 102 7.91 -10.70 4.69
CA ILE A 102 7.11 -9.73 5.43
C ILE A 102 7.93 -9.29 6.65
N SER A 103 7.97 -7.98 6.89
CA SER A 103 8.58 -7.39 8.08
C SER A 103 7.52 -6.82 9.01
N ILE A 104 7.68 -7.01 10.34
CA ILE A 104 6.91 -6.36 11.41
C ILE A 104 7.92 -5.91 12.47
N GLY A 105 8.09 -4.59 12.64
CA GLY A 105 9.19 -4.05 13.42
C GLY A 105 10.53 -4.49 12.82
N ASP A 106 11.38 -5.07 13.67
CA ASP A 106 12.71 -5.57 13.28
C ASP A 106 12.70 -7.04 12.83
N GLU A 107 11.56 -7.73 12.95
CA GLU A 107 11.41 -9.13 12.56
C GLU A 107 11.09 -9.23 11.07
N VAL A 108 11.85 -10.06 10.34
CA VAL A 108 11.62 -10.38 8.93
C VAL A 108 11.32 -11.86 8.81
N THR A 109 10.16 -12.18 8.27
CA THR A 109 9.66 -13.55 8.09
C THR A 109 9.60 -13.90 6.60
N PRO A 110 10.29 -14.94 6.13
CA PRO A 110 10.07 -15.49 4.80
C PRO A 110 8.65 -16.03 4.67
N VAL A 111 7.98 -15.71 3.55
CA VAL A 111 6.59 -16.08 3.30
C VAL A 111 6.42 -16.68 1.90
N GLU A 112 5.41 -17.54 1.77
CA GLU A 112 5.01 -18.18 0.52
C GLU A 112 3.49 -18.24 0.40
N ALA A 113 2.99 -18.75 -0.71
CA ALA A 113 1.55 -18.91 -0.93
C ALA A 113 0.88 -19.64 0.25
N GLY A 114 -0.20 -19.05 0.79
CA GLY A 114 -0.91 -19.48 1.99
C GLY A 114 -0.44 -18.81 3.29
N SER A 115 0.71 -18.11 3.30
CA SER A 115 1.15 -17.33 4.46
C SER A 115 0.23 -16.13 4.69
N MET A 116 -0.06 -15.83 5.97
CA MET A 116 -0.91 -14.71 6.36
C MET A 116 -0.23 -13.88 7.46
N MET A 117 -0.29 -12.56 7.31
CA MET A 117 0.14 -11.57 8.29
C MET A 117 -1.08 -10.94 8.97
N TYR A 118 -0.99 -10.65 10.26
CA TYR A 118 -1.78 -9.63 10.94
C TYR A 118 -0.85 -8.60 11.57
N CYS A 119 -1.15 -7.34 11.37
CA CYS A 119 -0.43 -6.23 11.99
C CYS A 119 -1.41 -5.25 12.65
N ALA A 120 -1.19 -4.96 13.92
CA ALA A 120 -1.95 -3.94 14.65
C ALA A 120 -1.61 -2.53 14.14
N GLY A 121 -2.56 -1.61 14.25
CA GLY A 121 -2.33 -0.19 13.94
C GLY A 121 -1.15 0.40 14.71
N GLY A 122 -0.42 1.32 14.09
CA GLY A 122 0.76 1.96 14.66
C GLY A 122 2.05 1.13 14.66
N ARG A 123 2.03 -0.11 14.17
CA ARG A 123 3.24 -0.94 14.04
C ARG A 123 3.84 -0.77 12.65
N ILE A 124 5.17 -0.60 12.58
CA ILE A 124 5.89 -0.60 11.31
C ILE A 124 5.85 -1.98 10.67
N HIS A 125 5.50 -2.05 9.39
CA HIS A 125 5.42 -3.30 8.63
C HIS A 125 5.60 -3.07 7.14
N GLY A 126 5.87 -4.15 6.40
CA GLY A 126 6.04 -4.12 4.95
C GLY A 126 6.08 -5.52 4.34
N ILE A 127 5.95 -5.59 3.03
CA ILE A 127 6.11 -6.81 2.23
C ILE A 127 7.01 -6.51 1.04
N ARG A 128 7.92 -7.42 0.73
CA ARG A 128 8.74 -7.35 -0.49
C ARG A 128 8.82 -8.69 -1.21
N ASN A 129 8.91 -8.63 -2.49
CA ASN A 129 9.28 -9.77 -3.31
C ASN A 129 10.82 -9.85 -3.38
N ALA A 130 11.42 -10.80 -2.66
CA ALA A 130 12.87 -11.00 -2.66
C ALA A 130 13.37 -11.82 -3.87
N GLY A 131 12.45 -12.51 -4.58
CA GLY A 131 12.76 -13.37 -5.73
C GLY A 131 12.56 -12.71 -7.08
N ALA A 132 12.90 -13.42 -8.15
CA ALA A 132 12.73 -12.97 -9.54
C ALA A 132 11.31 -13.21 -10.09
N ALA A 133 10.61 -14.24 -9.61
CA ALA A 133 9.24 -14.52 -10.01
C ALA A 133 8.25 -13.57 -9.34
N PRO A 134 7.10 -13.24 -9.95
CA PRO A 134 6.11 -12.38 -9.32
C PRO A 134 5.57 -12.94 -8.00
N LEU A 135 5.19 -12.05 -7.08
CA LEU A 135 4.48 -12.35 -5.85
C LEU A 135 3.11 -11.67 -5.88
N THR A 136 2.05 -12.41 -5.58
CA THR A 136 0.69 -11.87 -5.48
C THR A 136 0.19 -12.00 -4.06
N PHE A 137 -0.34 -10.91 -3.50
CA PHE A 137 -0.98 -10.93 -2.20
C PHE A 137 -2.27 -10.11 -2.19
N TYR A 138 -3.18 -10.47 -1.29
CA TYR A 138 -4.35 -9.69 -0.94
C TYR A 138 -4.11 -8.99 0.38
N PHE A 139 -4.73 -7.81 0.55
CA PHE A 139 -4.66 -7.07 1.80
C PHE A 139 -6.05 -6.54 2.20
N TRP A 140 -6.26 -6.45 3.50
CA TRP A 140 -7.40 -5.82 4.14
C TRP A 140 -6.90 -4.90 5.22
N LYS A 141 -7.35 -3.64 5.18
CA LYS A 141 -7.07 -2.64 6.22
C LYS A 141 -8.36 -2.12 6.77
N TRP A 142 -8.40 -1.86 8.06
CA TRP A 142 -9.58 -1.28 8.69
C TRP A 142 -9.24 -0.49 9.95
N ARG A 143 -10.17 0.42 10.30
CA ARG A 143 -10.15 1.20 11.51
C ARG A 143 -11.58 1.41 12.00
N ARG A 144 -11.75 1.43 13.34
CA ARG A 144 -13.02 1.77 14.01
C ARG A 144 -13.25 3.27 14.09
#